data_ad0994d77c09ec7d171de6c00f7fb114
#
_entry.id   ad0994d77c09ec7d171de6c00f7fb114
#
_cell.length_a   1.000
_cell.length_b   1.000
_cell.length_c   1.000
_cell.angle_alpha   90.00
_cell.angle_beta   90.00
_cell.angle_gamma   90.00
#
_symmetry.space_group_name_H-M   'P 1'
#
loop_
_entity.id
_entity.type
_entity.pdbx_description
1 polymer ?
#
loop_
_entity_poly.entity_id
_entity_poly.type
_entity_poly.pdbx_seq_one_letter_code
_entity_poly.pdbx_strand_id
1 'polypeptide(L)'
;MNTIRDDVVSAEESIFSGEARFVALPGEAGELGIYPRHTPLISRIKAGSVRIEKADGTEEFVFVAGGVLEVQPDHVTVLSDTAIRGKDLDEEKANAAKAAAEDALRNAKSEIDMARAQSELAVFAAQLAALRKFRTKK
;
A
#
# COMPACT_ATOMS: atom_id res chain seq x y z
N MET A 1 -11.98 7.69 -23.56
CA MET A 1 -12.25 7.56 -22.12
C MET A 1 -11.06 8.04 -21.31
N ASN A 2 -11.36 8.65 -20.19
CA ASN A 2 -10.30 9.21 -19.36
C ASN A 2 -9.78 8.16 -18.38
N THR A 3 -8.73 7.48 -18.79
CA THR A 3 -8.04 6.54 -17.92
C THR A 3 -6.56 6.87 -17.86
N ILE A 4 -5.91 6.35 -16.84
CA ILE A 4 -4.48 6.47 -16.65
C ILE A 4 -3.93 5.06 -16.43
N ARG A 5 -2.78 4.78 -17.00
CA ARG A 5 -2.10 3.50 -16.79
C ARG A 5 -1.61 3.46 -15.35
N ASP A 6 -1.92 2.39 -14.63
CA ASP A 6 -1.47 2.22 -13.27
C ASP A 6 -0.73 0.90 -13.12
N ASP A 7 0.47 0.97 -12.55
CA ASP A 7 1.28 -0.20 -12.26
C ASP A 7 1.70 -0.17 -10.79
N VAL A 8 1.43 -1.24 -10.08
CA VAL A 8 1.91 -1.44 -8.70
C VAL A 8 2.90 -2.60 -8.74
N VAL A 9 4.14 -2.31 -8.42
CA VAL A 9 5.26 -3.25 -8.56
C VAL A 9 5.94 -3.45 -7.21
N SER A 10 6.13 -4.72 -6.83
CA SER A 10 6.98 -5.06 -5.69
C SER A 10 8.36 -5.50 -6.19
N ALA A 11 9.26 -5.77 -5.25
CA ALA A 11 10.61 -6.22 -5.60
C ALA A 11 10.60 -7.54 -6.40
N GLU A 12 9.57 -8.34 -6.27
CA GLU A 12 9.53 -9.68 -6.85
C GLU A 12 8.60 -9.78 -8.07
N GLU A 13 7.55 -8.98 -8.13
CA GLU A 13 6.57 -9.14 -9.21
C GLU A 13 5.73 -7.88 -9.42
N SER A 14 5.05 -7.85 -10.56
CA SER A 14 4.01 -6.87 -10.81
C SER A 14 2.72 -7.34 -10.11
N ILE A 15 2.22 -6.51 -9.20
CA ILE A 15 1.03 -6.86 -8.42
C ILE A 15 -0.23 -6.44 -9.15
N PHE A 16 -0.20 -5.27 -9.78
CA PHE A 16 -1.31 -4.77 -10.59
C PHE A 16 -0.76 -4.05 -11.79
N SER A 17 -1.42 -4.20 -12.92
CA SER A 17 -1.09 -3.47 -14.14
C SER A 17 -2.36 -3.32 -14.96
N GLY A 18 -2.76 -2.10 -15.25
CA GLY A 18 -3.97 -1.87 -16.02
C GLY A 18 -4.38 -0.41 -16.09
N GLU A 19 -5.56 -0.17 -16.67
CA GLU A 19 -6.11 1.17 -16.82
C GLU A 19 -7.01 1.51 -15.64
N ALA A 20 -6.86 2.70 -15.10
CA ALA A 20 -7.62 3.17 -13.96
C ALA A 20 -8.28 4.51 -14.26
N ARG A 21 -9.43 4.76 -13.65
CA ARG A 21 -10.08 6.07 -13.68
C ARG A 21 -9.60 6.94 -12.54
N PHE A 22 -9.16 6.31 -11.44
CA PHE A 22 -8.74 7.01 -10.24
C PHE A 22 -7.89 6.08 -9.38
N VAL A 23 -6.88 6.64 -8.71
CA VAL A 23 -6.03 5.91 -7.77
C VAL A 23 -5.89 6.73 -6.50
N ALA A 24 -6.21 6.13 -5.35
CA ALA A 24 -6.01 6.75 -4.04
C ALA A 24 -4.84 6.05 -3.33
N LEU A 25 -3.95 6.84 -2.76
CA LEU A 25 -2.72 6.32 -2.16
C LEU A 25 -2.44 6.98 -0.81
N PRO A 26 -1.76 6.24 0.10
CA PRO A 26 -1.41 6.79 1.42
C PRO A 26 -0.11 7.61 1.34
N GLY A 27 -0.20 8.88 0.97
CA GLY A 27 0.95 9.78 0.96
C GLY A 27 1.44 10.07 2.37
N GLU A 28 2.70 10.51 2.50
CA GLU A 28 3.28 10.84 3.80
C GLU A 28 2.53 11.93 4.52
N ALA A 29 2.08 12.94 3.78
CA ALA A 29 1.37 14.09 4.35
C ALA A 29 -0.14 13.93 4.33
N GLY A 30 -0.65 12.80 3.89
CA GLY A 30 -2.08 12.53 3.79
C GLY A 30 -2.41 11.76 2.53
N GLU A 31 -3.67 11.36 2.40
CA GLU A 31 -4.10 10.59 1.23
C GLU A 31 -3.98 11.42 -0.05
N LEU A 32 -3.46 10.79 -1.09
CA LEU A 32 -3.34 11.38 -2.42
C LEU A 32 -4.37 10.75 -3.34
N GLY A 33 -5.03 11.58 -4.16
CA GLY A 33 -5.95 11.10 -5.18
C GLY A 33 -5.43 11.49 -6.57
N ILE A 34 -5.28 10.51 -7.45
CA ILE A 34 -4.71 10.72 -8.77
C ILE A 34 -5.76 10.42 -9.84
N TYR A 35 -6.10 11.44 -10.61
CA TYR A 35 -6.94 11.32 -11.81
C TYR A 35 -6.07 11.35 -13.07
N PRO A 36 -6.60 10.91 -14.20
CA PRO A 36 -5.87 11.02 -15.48
C PRO A 36 -5.42 12.46 -15.75
N ARG A 37 -4.27 12.59 -16.40
CA ARG A 37 -3.63 13.88 -16.75
C ARG A 37 -3.16 14.66 -15.52
N HIS A 38 -2.88 13.96 -14.43
CA HIS A 38 -2.34 14.59 -13.24
C HIS A 38 -0.96 15.19 -13.52
N THR A 39 -0.68 16.32 -12.90
CA THR A 39 0.64 16.94 -12.97
C THR A 39 1.71 15.95 -12.48
N PRO A 40 2.88 15.89 -13.13
CA PRO A 40 3.96 15.00 -12.69
C PRO A 40 4.31 15.21 -11.22
N LEU A 41 4.54 14.11 -10.53
CA LEU A 41 4.81 14.10 -9.10
C LEU A 41 5.64 12.89 -8.73
N ILE A 42 6.61 13.06 -7.83
CA ILE A 42 7.30 11.95 -7.18
C ILE A 42 7.12 12.16 -5.69
N SER A 43 6.65 11.14 -4.99
CA SER A 43 6.38 11.24 -3.56
C SER A 43 6.62 9.91 -2.88
N ARG A 44 6.98 9.96 -1.63
CA ARG A 44 7.00 8.77 -0.79
C ARG A 44 5.59 8.47 -0.33
N ILE A 45 5.29 7.19 -0.19
CA ILE A 45 4.02 6.75 0.39
C ILE A 45 4.32 5.94 1.64
N LYS A 46 3.42 6.00 2.60
CA LYS A 46 3.54 5.23 3.83
C LYS A 46 2.81 3.89 3.70
N ALA A 47 2.96 3.03 4.68
CA ALA A 47 2.24 1.76 4.68
C ALA A 47 0.73 2.02 4.72
N GLY A 48 0.01 1.33 3.86
CA GLY A 48 -1.44 1.47 3.77
C GLY A 48 -2.00 0.85 2.52
N SER A 49 -3.24 1.20 2.21
CA SER A 49 -3.94 0.66 1.05
C SER A 49 -3.87 1.60 -0.14
N VAL A 50 -3.57 1.05 -1.31
CA VAL A 50 -3.77 1.71 -2.59
C VAL A 50 -5.13 1.24 -3.11
N ARG A 51 -6.00 2.18 -3.41
CA ARG A 51 -7.33 1.87 -3.97
C ARG A 51 -7.34 2.29 -5.43
N ILE A 52 -7.63 1.34 -6.30
CA ILE A 52 -7.61 1.55 -7.75
C ILE A 52 -9.03 1.38 -8.27
N GLU A 53 -9.60 2.44 -8.83
CA GLU A 53 -10.89 2.36 -9.50
C GLU A 53 -10.62 2.12 -10.98
N LYS A 54 -11.00 0.93 -11.44
CA LYS A 54 -10.72 0.51 -12.82
C LYS A 54 -11.69 1.13 -13.81
N ALA A 55 -11.35 1.04 -15.10
CA ALA A 55 -12.15 1.61 -16.17
C ALA A 55 -13.58 1.08 -16.19
N ASP A 56 -13.82 -0.16 -15.74
CA ASP A 56 -15.15 -0.78 -15.71
C ASP A 56 -15.94 -0.43 -14.46
N GLY A 57 -15.41 0.41 -13.58
CA GLY A 57 -16.07 0.82 -12.35
C GLY A 57 -15.80 -0.07 -11.15
N THR A 58 -15.14 -1.21 -11.33
CA THR A 58 -14.77 -2.07 -10.20
C THR A 58 -13.53 -1.52 -9.49
N GLU A 59 -13.34 -1.93 -8.24
CA GLU A 59 -12.23 -1.48 -7.43
C GLU A 59 -11.29 -2.63 -7.10
N GLU A 60 -10.00 -2.29 -7.07
CA GLU A 60 -8.93 -3.18 -6.62
C GLU A 60 -8.28 -2.53 -5.41
N PHE A 61 -7.94 -3.33 -4.41
CA PHE A 61 -7.18 -2.86 -3.25
C PHE A 61 -5.85 -3.60 -3.19
N VAL A 62 -4.78 -2.84 -2.98
CA VAL A 62 -3.46 -3.41 -2.80
C VAL A 62 -2.86 -2.81 -1.53
N PHE A 63 -2.48 -3.65 -0.59
CA PHE A 63 -1.72 -3.19 0.56
C PHE A 63 -0.27 -3.00 0.14
N VAL A 64 0.33 -1.87 0.53
CA VAL A 64 1.76 -1.61 0.32
C VAL A 64 2.40 -1.27 1.68
N ALA A 65 3.62 -1.73 1.86
CA ALA A 65 4.37 -1.49 3.11
C ALA A 65 5.24 -0.23 3.00
N GLY A 66 4.70 0.81 2.35
CA GLY A 66 5.45 2.00 2.03
C GLY A 66 6.04 1.91 0.64
N GLY A 67 6.72 2.93 0.19
CA GLY A 67 7.35 2.93 -1.12
C GLY A 67 7.42 4.30 -1.75
N VAL A 68 7.50 4.32 -3.08
CA VAL A 68 7.62 5.54 -3.88
C VAL A 68 6.54 5.55 -4.95
N LEU A 69 5.93 6.71 -5.11
CA LEU A 69 4.93 6.98 -6.14
C LEU A 69 5.54 7.89 -7.19
N GLU A 70 5.40 7.51 -8.46
CA GLU A 70 5.73 8.37 -9.57
C GLU A 70 4.47 8.59 -10.40
N VAL A 71 4.11 9.86 -10.65
CA VAL A 71 2.94 10.22 -11.44
C VAL A 71 3.41 10.97 -12.68
N GLN A 72 2.91 10.53 -13.82
CA GLN A 72 3.00 11.24 -15.09
C GLN A 72 1.56 11.45 -15.60
N PRO A 73 1.32 12.36 -16.56
CA PRO A 73 -0.07 12.61 -17.00
C PRO A 73 -0.80 11.36 -17.52
N ASP A 74 -0.07 10.39 -18.04
CA ASP A 74 -0.64 9.17 -18.63
C ASP A 74 -0.30 7.89 -17.82
N HIS A 75 0.44 8.02 -16.72
CA HIS A 75 0.97 6.84 -16.04
C HIS A 75 1.20 7.09 -14.55
N VAL A 76 0.81 6.13 -13.74
CA VAL A 76 1.09 6.10 -12.29
C VAL A 76 1.86 4.83 -12.00
N THR A 77 2.99 4.96 -11.34
CA THR A 77 3.79 3.81 -10.92
C THR A 77 3.98 3.83 -9.42
N VAL A 78 3.66 2.73 -8.77
CA VAL A 78 3.89 2.54 -7.33
C VAL A 78 4.93 1.45 -7.18
N LEU A 79 6.04 1.79 -6.51
CA LEU A 79 7.13 0.86 -6.23
C LEU A 79 7.18 0.62 -4.72
N SER A 80 7.06 -0.62 -4.30
CA SER A 80 7.09 -0.98 -2.88
C SER A 80 7.87 -2.27 -2.70
N ASP A 81 8.57 -2.40 -1.58
CA ASP A 81 9.26 -3.65 -1.27
C ASP A 81 8.26 -4.79 -1.06
N THR A 82 7.11 -4.47 -0.48
CA THR A 82 6.07 -5.44 -0.21
C THR A 82 4.73 -4.88 -0.66
N ALA A 83 4.06 -5.62 -1.52
CA ALA A 83 2.71 -5.29 -1.96
C ALA A 83 1.87 -6.56 -1.99
N ILE A 84 0.66 -6.51 -1.46
CA ILE A 84 -0.23 -7.67 -1.34
C ILE A 84 -1.62 -7.27 -1.84
N ARG A 85 -2.16 -8.03 -2.80
CA ARG A 85 -3.52 -7.79 -3.27
C ARG A 85 -4.50 -7.96 -2.12
N GLY A 86 -5.56 -7.14 -2.08
CA GLY A 86 -6.55 -7.20 -1.01
C GLY A 86 -7.11 -8.60 -0.81
N LYS A 87 -7.36 -9.32 -1.91
CA LYS A 87 -7.90 -10.68 -1.84
C LYS A 87 -6.92 -11.69 -1.22
N ASP A 88 -5.63 -11.37 -1.21
CA ASP A 88 -4.58 -12.26 -0.69
C ASP A 88 -4.18 -11.92 0.75
N LEU A 89 -4.79 -10.89 1.34
CA LEU A 89 -4.51 -10.53 2.73
C LEU A 89 -5.07 -11.60 3.67
N ASP A 90 -4.24 -11.99 4.63
CA ASP A 90 -4.56 -13.05 5.59
C ASP A 90 -4.53 -12.48 6.99
N GLU A 91 -5.70 -12.43 7.65
CA GLU A 91 -5.82 -11.86 9.00
C GLU A 91 -5.02 -12.64 10.04
N GLU A 92 -5.03 -13.97 9.96
CA GLU A 92 -4.29 -14.80 10.92
C GLU A 92 -2.80 -14.54 10.83
N LYS A 93 -2.27 -14.50 9.61
CA LYS A 93 -0.84 -14.21 9.40
C LYS A 93 -0.47 -12.81 9.86
N ALA A 94 -1.33 -11.82 9.57
CA ALA A 94 -1.08 -10.45 9.99
C ALA A 94 -1.11 -10.31 11.49
N ASN A 95 -2.05 -10.96 12.17
CA ASN A 95 -2.13 -10.95 13.64
C ASN A 95 -0.92 -11.64 14.26
N ALA A 96 -0.50 -12.78 13.72
CA ALA A 96 0.67 -13.50 14.22
C ALA A 96 1.94 -12.67 14.05
N ALA A 97 2.10 -12.01 12.91
CA ALA A 97 3.25 -11.16 12.65
C ALA A 97 3.26 -9.93 13.56
N LYS A 98 2.08 -9.35 13.81
CA LYS A 98 1.95 -8.23 14.73
C LYS A 98 2.33 -8.64 16.14
N ALA A 99 1.86 -9.78 16.61
CA ALA A 99 2.20 -10.29 17.94
C ALA A 99 3.70 -10.54 18.07
N ALA A 100 4.34 -11.08 17.04
CA ALA A 100 5.79 -11.29 17.04
C ALA A 100 6.55 -9.96 17.10
N ALA A 101 6.07 -8.93 16.40
CA ALA A 101 6.68 -7.61 16.43
C ALA A 101 6.53 -6.94 17.79
N GLU A 102 5.37 -7.11 18.42
CA GLU A 102 5.14 -6.61 19.80
C GLU A 102 6.09 -7.28 20.78
N ASP A 103 6.28 -8.58 20.65
CA ASP A 103 7.23 -9.32 21.48
C ASP A 103 8.66 -8.83 21.29
N ALA A 104 9.05 -8.64 20.03
CA ALA A 104 10.38 -8.13 19.69
C ALA A 104 10.61 -6.75 20.31
N LEU A 105 9.58 -5.90 20.33
CA LEU A 105 9.66 -4.57 20.93
C LEU A 105 9.88 -4.66 22.44
N ARG A 106 9.13 -5.54 23.13
CA ARG A 106 9.28 -5.73 24.57
C ARG A 106 10.66 -6.26 24.94
N ASN A 107 11.26 -7.05 24.06
CA ASN A 107 12.57 -7.67 24.32
C ASN A 107 13.73 -6.94 23.67
N ALA A 108 13.49 -5.77 23.08
CA ALA A 108 14.52 -5.00 22.42
C ALA A 108 15.57 -4.51 23.41
N LYS A 109 16.86 -4.72 23.09
CA LYS A 109 17.97 -4.36 23.96
C LYS A 109 18.79 -3.19 23.45
N SER A 110 18.47 -2.68 22.25
CA SER A 110 19.17 -1.55 21.67
C SER A 110 18.17 -0.64 20.97
N GLU A 111 18.60 0.60 20.71
CA GLU A 111 17.76 1.56 20.00
C GLU A 111 17.46 1.09 18.58
N ILE A 112 18.43 0.42 17.95
CA ILE A 112 18.26 -0.11 16.59
C ILE A 112 17.20 -1.21 16.58
N ASP A 113 17.26 -2.14 17.54
CA ASP A 113 16.29 -3.21 17.66
C ASP A 113 14.89 -2.67 17.95
N MET A 114 14.82 -1.65 18.82
CA MET A 114 13.53 -1.00 19.15
C MET A 114 12.94 -0.32 17.92
N ALA A 115 13.75 0.42 17.17
CA ALA A 115 13.29 1.11 15.96
C ALA A 115 12.81 0.12 14.91
N ARG A 116 13.51 -1.00 14.75
CA ARG A 116 13.11 -2.04 13.80
C ARG A 116 11.76 -2.66 14.19
N ALA A 117 11.62 -3.00 15.47
CA ALA A 117 10.36 -3.59 15.96
C ALA A 117 9.19 -2.63 15.82
N GLN A 118 9.40 -1.34 16.11
CA GLN A 118 8.36 -0.32 15.93
C GLN A 118 7.96 -0.17 14.48
N SER A 119 8.93 -0.20 13.56
CA SER A 119 8.66 -0.10 12.13
C SER A 119 7.85 -1.29 11.63
N GLU A 120 8.21 -2.50 12.04
CA GLU A 120 7.48 -3.72 11.66
C GLU A 120 6.07 -3.69 12.22
N LEU A 121 5.92 -3.26 13.48
CA LEU A 121 4.60 -3.17 14.11
C LEU A 121 3.68 -2.22 13.35
N ALA A 122 4.21 -1.08 12.91
CA ALA A 122 3.44 -0.11 12.12
C ALA A 122 2.96 -0.71 10.80
N VAL A 123 3.82 -1.49 10.13
CA VAL A 123 3.47 -2.16 8.88
C VAL A 123 2.34 -3.16 9.09
N PHE A 124 2.42 -4.00 10.12
CA PHE A 124 1.40 -5.00 10.37
C PHE A 124 0.08 -4.38 10.84
N ALA A 125 0.15 -3.30 11.61
CA ALA A 125 -1.06 -2.56 12.00
C ALA A 125 -1.75 -1.97 10.76
N ALA A 126 -0.97 -1.42 9.82
CA ALA A 126 -1.51 -0.90 8.57
C ALA A 126 -2.12 -2.01 7.71
N GLN A 127 -1.50 -3.19 7.71
CA GLN A 127 -2.01 -4.34 6.97
C GLN A 127 -3.37 -4.79 7.50
N LEU A 128 -3.52 -4.83 8.83
CA LEU A 128 -4.80 -5.17 9.45
C LEU A 128 -5.87 -4.12 9.15
N ALA A 129 -5.50 -2.83 9.17
CA ALA A 129 -6.42 -1.76 8.82
C ALA A 129 -6.85 -1.87 7.36
N ALA A 130 -5.94 -2.23 6.47
CA ALA A 130 -6.25 -2.45 5.05
C ALA A 130 -7.22 -3.61 4.86
N LEU A 131 -7.02 -4.68 5.62
CA LEU A 131 -7.91 -5.84 5.57
C LEU A 131 -9.33 -5.47 5.99
N ARG A 132 -9.48 -4.66 7.03
CA ARG A 132 -10.79 -4.18 7.47
C ARG A 132 -11.47 -3.35 6.40
N LYS A 133 -10.73 -2.44 5.76
CA LYS A 133 -11.26 -1.63 4.66
C LYS A 133 -11.72 -2.51 3.50
N PHE A 134 -10.94 -3.51 3.14
CA PHE A 134 -11.27 -4.43 2.07
C PHE A 134 -12.57 -5.18 2.39
N ARG A 135 -12.74 -5.64 3.63
CA ARG A 135 -13.95 -6.35 4.05
C ARG A 135 -15.19 -5.49 4.05
N THR A 136 -15.07 -4.23 4.51
CA THR A 136 -16.23 -3.35 4.57
C THR A 136 -16.70 -2.88 3.20
N LYS A 137 -15.85 -2.95 2.19
CA LYS A 137 -16.20 -2.57 0.83
C LYS A 137 -16.92 -3.69 0.06
N LYS A 138 -17.00 -4.84 0.63
CA LYS A 138 -17.81 -5.91 0.07
C LYS A 138 -19.27 -5.73 0.43
#